data_e01ae993eed525be6637eb3c0fb2490a
#
_entry.id   e01ae993eed525be6637eb3c0fb2490a
#
_cell.length_a   1.000
_cell.length_b   1.000
_cell.length_c   1.000
_cell.angle_alpha   90.00
_cell.angle_beta   90.00
_cell.angle_gamma   90.00
#
_symmetry.space_group_name_H-M   'P 1'
#
loop_
_entity.id
_entity.type
_entity.pdbx_description
1 polymer ?
#
loop_
_entity_poly.entity_id
_entity_poly.type
_entity_poly.pdbx_seq_one_letter_code
_entity_poly.pdbx_strand_id
1 'polypeptide(L)'
;DDPKRILQTKVPPNNDPSIFEQELELSMSRLNSKKIDLLAIHGINLPEHLDMTIRPNGCLQIVRRWQKDGLIGHVGFSTHANVDLIIKTIETGLFDYVNLHWYFIRQENERALQAADANDMGVFIISPTDKGGHLHTPSLKLLDLCSPLHPIEFNDLFCLRDKRIHTLSVGASIPEDLDIHLSAISKMDTMHGVINTIEKRLINASYKSLGESWLTTWNIGLPRWDQTPGEINIPTLLWLNNLLEAWDMESFAKDRYGLLGRGGHWFPGANADCLDCEVSEDD
;
A
#
# COMPACT_ATOMS: atom_id res chain seq x y z
N ASP A 1 -22.52 -11.04 17.49
CA ASP A 1 -22.17 -9.66 17.09
C ASP A 1 -21.45 -8.99 18.26
N ASP A 2 -20.13 -8.75 18.09
CA ASP A 2 -19.36 -7.95 19.03
C ASP A 2 -19.63 -6.46 18.73
N PRO A 3 -20.20 -5.68 19.68
CA PRO A 3 -20.52 -4.26 19.46
C PRO A 3 -19.28 -3.38 19.23
N LYS A 4 -18.08 -3.92 19.49
CA LYS A 4 -16.80 -3.24 19.25
C LYS A 4 -16.22 -3.52 17.87
N ARG A 5 -16.79 -4.45 17.09
CA ARG A 5 -16.30 -4.79 15.77
C ARG A 5 -16.65 -3.69 14.78
N ILE A 6 -15.64 -3.15 14.10
CA ILE A 6 -15.78 -2.25 12.95
C ILE A 6 -15.65 -3.07 11.68
N LEU A 7 -16.68 -3.06 10.84
CA LEU A 7 -16.71 -3.81 9.60
C LEU A 7 -16.30 -2.91 8.42
N GLN A 8 -15.20 -3.27 7.75
CA GLN A 8 -14.78 -2.64 6.51
C GLN A 8 -14.93 -3.60 5.34
N THR A 9 -15.44 -3.10 4.20
CA THR A 9 -15.39 -3.79 2.91
C THR A 9 -15.07 -2.83 1.78
N LYS A 10 -14.79 -3.38 0.58
CA LYS A 10 -14.38 -2.60 -0.59
C LYS A 10 -15.14 -3.09 -1.82
N VAL A 11 -15.62 -2.15 -2.64
CA VAL A 11 -16.29 -2.42 -3.91
C VAL A 11 -15.64 -1.57 -5.01
N PRO A 12 -15.22 -2.15 -6.15
CA PRO A 12 -14.60 -1.40 -7.24
C PRO A 12 -15.60 -0.43 -7.88
N PRO A 13 -15.16 0.75 -8.35
CA PRO A 13 -16.03 1.64 -9.10
C PRO A 13 -16.40 0.99 -10.42
N ASN A 14 -17.59 1.31 -10.93
CA ASN A 14 -18.07 0.82 -12.22
C ASN A 14 -18.64 1.99 -13.03
N ASN A 15 -18.47 1.91 -14.35
CA ASN A 15 -19.04 2.90 -15.26
C ASN A 15 -20.58 2.89 -15.26
N ASP A 16 -21.16 1.70 -15.00
CA ASP A 16 -22.60 1.56 -14.70
C ASP A 16 -22.79 1.48 -13.17
N PRO A 17 -23.33 2.53 -12.53
CA PRO A 17 -23.55 2.54 -11.09
C PRO A 17 -24.49 1.46 -10.58
N SER A 18 -25.36 0.91 -11.43
CA SER A 18 -26.26 -0.18 -11.04
C SER A 18 -25.48 -1.48 -10.77
N ILE A 19 -24.41 -1.72 -11.52
CA ILE A 19 -23.49 -2.85 -11.27
C ILE A 19 -22.75 -2.64 -9.95
N PHE A 20 -22.26 -1.43 -9.70
CA PHE A 20 -21.64 -1.10 -8.41
C PHE A 20 -22.59 -1.36 -7.23
N GLU A 21 -23.86 -0.99 -7.36
CA GLU A 21 -24.86 -1.23 -6.31
C GLU A 21 -25.11 -2.72 -6.09
N GLN A 22 -25.25 -3.52 -7.16
CA GLN A 22 -25.39 -4.98 -7.06
C GLN A 22 -24.19 -5.63 -6.36
N GLU A 23 -22.97 -5.21 -6.66
CA GLU A 23 -21.75 -5.71 -5.99
C GLU A 23 -21.73 -5.32 -4.51
N LEU A 24 -22.22 -4.15 -4.16
CA LEU A 24 -22.34 -3.71 -2.78
C LEU A 24 -23.36 -4.55 -2.00
N GLU A 25 -24.55 -4.79 -2.59
CA GLU A 25 -25.58 -5.70 -2.03
C GLU A 25 -25.05 -7.12 -1.83
N LEU A 26 -24.34 -7.64 -2.83
CA LEU A 26 -23.71 -8.94 -2.77
C LEU A 26 -22.65 -9.02 -1.66
N SER A 27 -21.84 -7.96 -1.50
CA SER A 27 -20.85 -7.85 -0.43
C SER A 27 -21.51 -7.91 0.95
N MET A 28 -22.59 -7.15 1.16
CA MET A 28 -23.34 -7.18 2.41
C MET A 28 -23.96 -8.55 2.69
N SER A 29 -24.52 -9.19 1.68
CA SER A 29 -25.09 -10.53 1.78
C SER A 29 -24.02 -11.56 2.19
N ARG A 30 -22.84 -11.55 1.55
CA ARG A 30 -21.71 -12.44 1.89
C ARG A 30 -21.18 -12.21 3.31
N LEU A 31 -21.14 -10.96 3.75
CA LEU A 31 -20.72 -10.59 5.10
C LEU A 31 -21.80 -10.88 6.15
N ASN A 32 -22.99 -11.27 5.73
CA ASN A 32 -24.16 -11.44 6.59
C ASN A 32 -24.36 -10.25 7.55
N SER A 33 -24.22 -9.05 7.00
CA SER A 33 -24.34 -7.80 7.76
C SER A 33 -25.39 -6.87 7.17
N LYS A 34 -26.13 -6.21 8.06
CA LYS A 34 -27.11 -5.19 7.66
C LYS A 34 -26.51 -3.79 7.57
N LYS A 35 -25.26 -3.63 8.02
CA LYS A 35 -24.56 -2.34 8.03
C LYS A 35 -23.07 -2.57 7.76
N ILE A 36 -22.47 -1.64 7.04
CA ILE A 36 -21.03 -1.52 6.83
C ILE A 36 -20.58 -0.24 7.53
N ASP A 37 -19.63 -0.36 8.47
CA ASP A 37 -19.12 0.82 9.17
C ASP A 37 -18.22 1.65 8.26
N LEU A 38 -17.37 0.99 7.47
CA LEU A 38 -16.39 1.61 6.59
C LEU A 38 -16.48 0.98 5.19
N LEU A 39 -16.98 1.73 4.20
CA LEU A 39 -16.97 1.32 2.80
C LEU A 39 -15.83 2.03 2.05
N ALA A 40 -14.94 1.31 1.40
CA ALA A 40 -13.97 1.91 0.48
C ALA A 40 -14.37 1.66 -0.98
N ILE A 41 -14.27 2.69 -1.81
CA ILE A 41 -14.23 2.53 -3.26
C ILE A 41 -12.89 1.85 -3.60
N HIS A 42 -12.95 0.65 -4.19
CA HIS A 42 -11.79 -0.21 -4.34
C HIS A 42 -10.98 0.13 -5.59
N GLY A 43 -9.76 0.60 -5.39
CA GLY A 43 -8.82 0.74 -6.49
C GLY A 43 -9.06 1.99 -7.35
N ILE A 44 -9.15 3.17 -6.76
CA ILE A 44 -9.04 4.43 -7.52
C ILE A 44 -7.57 4.58 -7.97
N ASN A 45 -7.22 3.89 -9.06
CA ASN A 45 -5.84 3.79 -9.55
C ASN A 45 -5.59 4.62 -10.82
N LEU A 46 -6.65 5.00 -11.53
CA LEU A 46 -6.61 5.79 -12.75
C LEU A 46 -7.59 6.97 -12.64
N PRO A 47 -7.37 8.06 -13.40
CA PRO A 47 -8.28 9.21 -13.42
C PRO A 47 -9.73 8.81 -13.75
N GLU A 48 -9.93 7.82 -14.61
CA GLU A 48 -11.25 7.31 -14.99
C GLU A 48 -11.99 6.65 -13.81
N HIS A 49 -11.26 5.99 -12.90
CA HIS A 49 -11.85 5.40 -11.70
C HIS A 49 -12.36 6.50 -10.74
N LEU A 50 -11.63 7.60 -10.64
CA LEU A 50 -12.07 8.76 -9.87
C LEU A 50 -13.33 9.37 -10.51
N ASP A 51 -13.33 9.57 -11.86
CA ASP A 51 -14.48 10.10 -12.58
C ASP A 51 -15.72 9.22 -12.41
N MET A 52 -15.63 7.91 -12.63
CA MET A 52 -16.74 6.96 -12.40
C MET A 52 -17.31 7.07 -10.98
N THR A 53 -16.46 7.41 -10.03
CA THR A 53 -16.86 7.51 -8.62
C THR A 53 -17.61 8.81 -8.34
N ILE A 54 -17.05 9.97 -8.75
CA ILE A 54 -17.52 11.28 -8.26
C ILE A 54 -18.41 12.05 -9.23
N ARG A 55 -18.48 11.67 -10.51
CA ARG A 55 -19.34 12.34 -11.50
C ARG A 55 -20.82 12.31 -11.08
N PRO A 56 -21.68 13.20 -11.61
CA PRO A 56 -23.12 13.12 -11.42
C PRO A 56 -23.67 11.74 -11.78
N ASN A 57 -24.50 11.17 -10.93
CA ASN A 57 -24.99 9.79 -11.00
C ASN A 57 -23.90 8.71 -10.96
N GLY A 58 -22.70 9.00 -10.46
CA GLY A 58 -21.62 8.02 -10.25
C GLY A 58 -21.81 7.18 -8.98
N CYS A 59 -20.84 6.29 -8.72
CA CYS A 59 -20.93 5.34 -7.61
C CYS A 59 -21.09 6.02 -6.24
N LEU A 60 -20.46 7.17 -6.02
CA LEU A 60 -20.54 7.88 -4.74
C LEU A 60 -21.96 8.35 -4.41
N GLN A 61 -22.81 8.63 -5.42
CA GLN A 61 -24.21 9.00 -5.16
C GLN A 61 -25.00 7.83 -4.57
N ILE A 62 -24.74 6.61 -5.01
CA ILE A 62 -25.30 5.40 -4.39
C ILE A 62 -24.85 5.27 -2.94
N VAL A 63 -23.55 5.43 -2.69
CA VAL A 63 -22.99 5.38 -1.33
C VAL A 63 -23.66 6.43 -0.42
N ARG A 64 -23.85 7.67 -0.91
CA ARG A 64 -24.50 8.74 -0.13
C ARG A 64 -25.96 8.42 0.20
N ARG A 65 -26.69 7.78 -0.73
CA ARG A 65 -28.04 7.28 -0.45
C ARG A 65 -28.02 6.23 0.66
N TRP A 66 -27.14 5.24 0.58
CA TRP A 66 -27.00 4.20 1.58
C TRP A 66 -26.50 4.72 2.94
N GLN A 67 -25.69 5.78 2.95
CA GLN A 67 -25.32 6.48 4.20
C GLN A 67 -26.56 7.15 4.83
N LYS A 68 -27.39 7.82 4.02
CA LYS A 68 -28.63 8.42 4.49
C LYS A 68 -29.61 7.40 5.07
N ASP A 69 -29.62 6.19 4.51
CA ASP A 69 -30.45 5.07 4.98
C ASP A 69 -29.84 4.35 6.20
N GLY A 70 -28.67 4.79 6.66
CA GLY A 70 -27.95 4.21 7.82
C GLY A 70 -27.26 2.87 7.57
N LEU A 71 -27.15 2.45 6.31
CA LEU A 71 -26.54 1.18 5.91
C LEU A 71 -25.02 1.27 5.77
N ILE A 72 -24.46 2.47 5.54
CA ILE A 72 -23.03 2.75 5.49
C ILE A 72 -22.69 3.85 6.48
N GLY A 73 -21.65 3.67 7.26
CA GLY A 73 -21.12 4.70 8.17
C GLY A 73 -20.27 5.72 7.42
N HIS A 74 -19.02 5.38 7.17
CA HIS A 74 -18.06 6.24 6.49
C HIS A 74 -17.66 5.69 5.12
N VAL A 75 -17.28 6.58 4.20
CA VAL A 75 -16.79 6.21 2.88
C VAL A 75 -15.36 6.64 2.68
N GLY A 76 -14.51 5.71 2.23
CA GLY A 76 -13.14 5.97 1.86
C GLY A 76 -12.82 5.45 0.47
N PHE A 77 -11.55 5.37 0.16
CA PHE A 77 -11.06 4.73 -1.05
C PHE A 77 -9.78 3.94 -0.79
N SER A 78 -9.49 2.97 -1.65
CA SER A 78 -8.19 2.29 -1.69
C SER A 78 -7.51 2.55 -3.02
N THR A 79 -6.18 2.57 -3.03
CA THR A 79 -5.44 2.98 -4.20
C THR A 79 -4.05 2.36 -4.32
N HIS A 80 -3.62 2.17 -5.57
CA HIS A 80 -2.26 1.89 -6.01
C HIS A 80 -1.78 2.94 -7.02
N ALA A 81 -2.48 4.07 -7.10
CA ALA A 81 -2.16 5.16 -8.01
C ALA A 81 -0.81 5.81 -7.69
N ASN A 82 -0.33 6.62 -8.64
CA ASN A 82 0.74 7.56 -8.33
C ASN A 82 0.28 8.60 -7.29
N VAL A 83 1.23 9.17 -6.59
CA VAL A 83 0.97 10.09 -5.46
C VAL A 83 0.12 11.29 -5.85
N ASP A 84 0.25 11.82 -7.07
CA ASP A 84 -0.48 13.01 -7.50
C ASP A 84 -1.98 12.71 -7.68
N LEU A 85 -2.35 11.53 -8.21
CA LEU A 85 -3.75 11.11 -8.27
C LEU A 85 -4.32 10.83 -6.88
N ILE A 86 -3.52 10.27 -5.97
CA ILE A 86 -3.94 10.07 -4.57
C ILE A 86 -4.26 11.42 -3.93
N ILE A 87 -3.37 12.40 -4.03
CA ILE A 87 -3.56 13.76 -3.50
C ILE A 87 -4.81 14.38 -4.12
N LYS A 88 -4.94 14.34 -5.45
CA LYS A 88 -6.13 14.84 -6.15
C LYS A 88 -7.43 14.21 -5.62
N THR A 89 -7.42 12.91 -5.33
CA THR A 89 -8.59 12.21 -4.79
C THR A 89 -8.90 12.68 -3.35
N ILE A 90 -7.89 12.85 -2.51
CA ILE A 90 -8.01 13.38 -1.15
C ILE A 90 -8.60 14.80 -1.18
N GLU A 91 -8.06 15.67 -2.01
CA GLU A 91 -8.44 17.09 -2.13
C GLU A 91 -9.86 17.31 -2.67
N THR A 92 -10.53 16.24 -3.18
CA THR A 92 -11.96 16.34 -3.49
C THR A 92 -12.81 16.61 -2.25
N GLY A 93 -12.33 16.28 -1.05
CA GLY A 93 -13.07 16.40 0.21
C GLY A 93 -14.29 15.47 0.31
N LEU A 94 -14.36 14.44 -0.53
CA LEU A 94 -15.53 13.56 -0.63
C LEU A 94 -15.38 12.25 0.14
N PHE A 95 -14.22 11.98 0.74
CA PHE A 95 -13.90 10.73 1.42
C PHE A 95 -13.45 10.97 2.85
N ASP A 96 -13.83 10.07 3.74
CA ASP A 96 -13.50 10.15 5.17
C ASP A 96 -12.14 9.49 5.47
N TYR A 97 -11.68 8.55 4.63
CA TYR A 97 -10.43 7.83 4.84
C TYR A 97 -9.83 7.27 3.55
N VAL A 98 -8.54 6.94 3.61
CA VAL A 98 -7.79 6.31 2.51
C VAL A 98 -7.07 5.04 2.96
N ASN A 99 -7.08 4.02 2.11
CA ASN A 99 -6.23 2.83 2.24
C ASN A 99 -5.11 2.96 1.21
N LEU A 100 -3.85 3.06 1.68
CA LEU A 100 -2.68 3.25 0.84
C LEU A 100 -1.47 2.44 1.33
N HIS A 101 -0.38 2.49 0.59
CA HIS A 101 0.88 1.84 0.90
C HIS A 101 1.87 2.85 1.44
N TRP A 102 2.42 2.57 2.63
CA TRP A 102 3.53 3.30 3.21
C TRP A 102 4.22 2.41 4.24
N TYR A 103 5.48 2.06 4.02
CA TYR A 103 6.27 1.13 4.83
C TYR A 103 7.70 1.62 4.92
N PHE A 104 8.50 1.03 5.83
CA PHE A 104 9.91 1.38 5.91
C PHE A 104 10.63 1.29 4.57
N ILE A 105 10.40 0.19 3.82
CA ILE A 105 11.05 -0.03 2.52
C ILE A 105 10.48 0.83 1.38
N ARG A 106 9.33 1.49 1.59
CA ARG A 106 8.63 2.25 0.55
C ARG A 106 7.83 3.40 1.13
N GLN A 107 8.33 4.62 0.94
CA GLN A 107 7.76 5.84 1.52
C GLN A 107 7.31 6.87 0.47
N GLU A 108 7.11 6.45 -0.77
CA GLU A 108 6.73 7.33 -1.89
C GLU A 108 5.45 8.13 -1.63
N ASN A 109 4.53 7.57 -0.82
CA ASN A 109 3.26 8.20 -0.48
C ASN A 109 3.35 9.20 0.70
N GLU A 110 4.54 9.66 1.09
CA GLU A 110 4.71 10.66 2.15
C GLU A 110 3.88 11.93 1.89
N ARG A 111 3.87 12.43 0.65
CA ARG A 111 3.04 13.59 0.26
C ARG A 111 1.53 13.30 0.37
N ALA A 112 1.11 12.08 0.13
CA ALA A 112 -0.29 11.68 0.29
C ALA A 112 -0.68 11.61 1.78
N LEU A 113 0.22 11.17 2.67
CA LEU A 113 -0.01 11.24 4.13
C LEU A 113 -0.17 12.69 4.60
N GLN A 114 0.66 13.61 4.10
CA GLN A 114 0.54 15.04 4.41
C GLN A 114 -0.79 15.61 3.92
N ALA A 115 -1.22 15.24 2.72
CA ALA A 115 -2.52 15.67 2.19
C ALA A 115 -3.70 15.10 2.99
N ALA A 116 -3.62 13.84 3.42
CA ALA A 116 -4.65 13.21 4.24
C ALA A 116 -4.78 13.89 5.60
N ASP A 117 -3.66 14.16 6.27
CA ASP A 117 -3.60 14.89 7.54
C ASP A 117 -4.19 16.30 7.43
N ALA A 118 -3.81 17.03 6.38
CA ALA A 118 -4.34 18.38 6.11
C ALA A 118 -5.86 18.40 5.82
N ASN A 119 -6.45 17.28 5.42
CA ASN A 119 -7.88 17.12 5.16
C ASN A 119 -8.63 16.34 6.26
N ASP A 120 -8.02 16.14 7.43
CA ASP A 120 -8.60 15.39 8.56
C ASP A 120 -9.10 13.99 8.16
N MET A 121 -8.37 13.29 7.29
CA MET A 121 -8.72 11.99 6.77
C MET A 121 -8.10 10.85 7.59
N GLY A 122 -8.86 9.79 7.81
CA GLY A 122 -8.33 8.53 8.35
C GLY A 122 -7.37 7.85 7.36
N VAL A 123 -6.24 7.33 7.83
CA VAL A 123 -5.27 6.61 7.00
C VAL A 123 -5.12 5.17 7.48
N PHE A 124 -5.29 4.24 6.55
CA PHE A 124 -5.09 2.80 6.71
C PHE A 124 -3.92 2.35 5.86
N ILE A 125 -2.89 1.79 6.46
CA ILE A 125 -1.80 1.15 5.71
C ILE A 125 -2.19 -0.30 5.40
N ILE A 126 -2.22 -0.64 4.12
CA ILE A 126 -2.66 -1.95 3.65
C ILE A 126 -1.49 -2.89 3.35
N SER A 127 -1.66 -4.17 3.70
CA SER A 127 -0.68 -5.24 3.45
C SER A 127 0.74 -4.94 3.94
N PRO A 128 0.94 -4.43 5.18
CA PRO A 128 2.26 -4.04 5.66
C PRO A 128 3.24 -5.22 5.73
N THR A 129 2.75 -6.43 5.91
CA THR A 129 3.56 -7.64 6.03
C THR A 129 4.00 -8.18 4.68
N ASP A 130 3.06 -8.37 3.75
CA ASP A 130 3.34 -8.91 2.41
C ASP A 130 4.04 -7.87 1.53
N LYS A 131 3.39 -6.73 1.30
CA LYS A 131 3.92 -5.66 0.44
C LYS A 131 5.01 -4.84 1.13
N GLY A 132 5.13 -4.95 2.44
CA GLY A 132 6.23 -4.39 3.24
C GLY A 132 7.51 -5.23 3.18
N GLY A 133 7.54 -6.33 2.41
CA GLY A 133 8.78 -7.08 2.19
C GLY A 133 8.70 -8.60 2.37
N HIS A 134 7.54 -9.24 2.23
CA HIS A 134 7.34 -10.66 2.55
C HIS A 134 7.80 -11.01 3.97
N LEU A 135 7.46 -10.16 4.93
CA LEU A 135 8.01 -10.20 6.30
C LEU A 135 7.62 -11.44 7.11
N HIS A 136 6.76 -12.32 6.59
CA HIS A 136 6.50 -13.65 7.16
C HIS A 136 7.69 -14.60 7.01
N THR A 137 8.48 -14.42 5.95
CA THR A 137 9.64 -15.24 5.63
C THR A 137 10.86 -14.35 5.37
N PRO A 138 11.29 -13.57 6.38
CA PRO A 138 12.39 -12.64 6.23
C PRO A 138 13.72 -13.35 6.05
N SER A 139 14.67 -12.71 5.38
CA SER A 139 16.05 -13.19 5.32
C SER A 139 16.71 -13.20 6.71
N LEU A 140 17.74 -14.02 6.90
CA LEU A 140 18.52 -14.03 8.14
C LEU A 140 19.18 -12.67 8.40
N LYS A 141 19.63 -11.99 7.34
CA LYS A 141 20.20 -10.64 7.42
C LYS A 141 19.17 -9.62 7.93
N LEU A 142 17.94 -9.69 7.43
CA LEU A 142 16.87 -8.78 7.86
C LEU A 142 16.44 -9.05 9.30
N LEU A 143 16.37 -10.34 9.72
CA LEU A 143 16.14 -10.73 11.11
C LEU A 143 17.19 -10.16 12.06
N ASP A 144 18.45 -10.28 11.71
CA ASP A 144 19.58 -9.75 12.51
C ASP A 144 19.51 -8.22 12.61
N LEU A 145 19.31 -7.54 11.49
CA LEU A 145 19.22 -6.08 11.44
C LEU A 145 18.04 -5.55 12.25
N CYS A 146 16.92 -6.25 12.30
CA CYS A 146 15.73 -5.85 13.06
C CYS A 146 15.80 -6.26 14.54
N SER A 147 16.75 -7.13 14.96
CA SER A 147 16.84 -7.56 16.37
C SER A 147 16.90 -6.37 17.35
N PRO A 148 16.18 -6.39 18.47
CA PRO A 148 15.46 -7.51 19.09
C PRO A 148 14.01 -7.71 18.61
N LEU A 149 13.53 -6.92 17.65
CA LEU A 149 12.18 -7.07 17.09
C LEU A 149 12.21 -8.03 15.89
N HIS A 150 11.09 -8.71 15.66
CA HIS A 150 10.86 -9.34 14.38
C HIS A 150 10.62 -8.27 13.29
N PRO A 151 10.99 -8.47 12.00
CA PRO A 151 10.74 -7.50 10.92
C PRO A 151 9.29 -7.05 10.79
N ILE A 152 8.30 -7.92 11.05
CA ILE A 152 6.88 -7.55 11.12
C ILE A 152 6.64 -6.53 12.23
N GLU A 153 7.09 -6.82 13.47
CA GLU A 153 6.93 -5.91 14.59
C GLU A 153 7.59 -4.55 14.33
N PHE A 154 8.80 -4.58 13.76
CA PHE A 154 9.50 -3.35 13.39
C PHE A 154 8.70 -2.52 12.39
N ASN A 155 8.20 -3.14 11.31
CA ASN A 155 7.45 -2.43 10.27
C ASN A 155 6.11 -1.90 10.76
N ASP A 156 5.39 -2.67 11.60
CA ASP A 156 4.14 -2.23 12.23
C ASP A 156 4.38 -1.01 13.12
N LEU A 157 5.39 -1.08 13.99
CA LEU A 157 5.76 0.02 14.88
C LEU A 157 6.31 1.22 14.11
N PHE A 158 7.06 1.00 13.02
CA PHE A 158 7.49 2.06 12.12
C PHE A 158 6.30 2.82 11.54
N CYS A 159 5.29 2.11 11.06
CA CYS A 159 4.08 2.73 10.53
C CYS A 159 3.28 3.44 11.64
N LEU A 160 2.96 2.75 12.73
CA LEU A 160 2.04 3.25 13.77
C LEU A 160 2.61 4.37 14.64
N ARG A 161 3.94 4.57 14.66
CA ARG A 161 4.53 5.73 15.36
C ARG A 161 4.22 7.07 14.69
N ASP A 162 3.88 7.04 13.40
CA ASP A 162 3.42 8.22 12.67
C ASP A 162 1.96 8.50 13.00
N LYS A 163 1.71 9.62 13.65
CA LYS A 163 0.37 10.00 14.15
C LYS A 163 -0.67 10.21 13.04
N ARG A 164 -0.24 10.35 11.79
CA ARG A 164 -1.11 10.45 10.62
C ARG A 164 -1.69 9.08 10.22
N ILE A 165 -1.10 7.98 10.71
CA ILE A 165 -1.53 6.61 10.42
C ILE A 165 -2.40 6.11 11.56
N HIS A 166 -3.63 5.70 11.24
CA HIS A 166 -4.63 5.32 12.23
C HIS A 166 -4.69 3.82 12.47
N THR A 167 -4.40 3.01 11.44
CA THR A 167 -4.47 1.55 11.57
C THR A 167 -3.72 0.84 10.43
N LEU A 168 -3.44 -0.46 10.66
CA LEU A 168 -2.86 -1.36 9.68
C LEU A 168 -3.90 -2.41 9.27
N SER A 169 -4.00 -2.66 7.96
CA SER A 169 -4.83 -3.75 7.42
C SER A 169 -3.93 -4.95 7.13
N VAL A 170 -3.85 -5.84 8.10
CA VAL A 170 -3.04 -7.06 8.02
C VAL A 170 -3.85 -8.24 7.51
N GLY A 171 -3.21 -9.16 6.80
CA GLY A 171 -3.79 -10.44 6.40
C GLY A 171 -3.43 -11.52 7.43
N ALA A 172 -4.36 -12.42 7.69
CA ALA A 172 -4.15 -13.60 8.52
C ALA A 172 -4.80 -14.81 7.84
N SER A 173 -4.09 -15.93 7.78
CA SER A 173 -4.61 -17.21 7.29
C SER A 173 -5.15 -18.06 8.44
N ILE A 174 -4.53 -17.92 9.61
CA ILE A 174 -4.94 -18.55 10.87
C ILE A 174 -4.94 -17.48 11.98
N PRO A 175 -5.66 -17.68 13.07
CA PRO A 175 -5.73 -16.69 14.17
C PRO A 175 -4.37 -16.31 14.74
N GLU A 176 -3.43 -17.25 14.81
CA GLU A 176 -2.08 -17.09 15.37
C GLU A 176 -1.21 -16.12 14.57
N ASP A 177 -1.53 -15.90 13.28
CA ASP A 177 -0.86 -14.89 12.45
C ASP A 177 -1.03 -13.47 13.01
N LEU A 178 -2.07 -13.25 13.83
CA LEU A 178 -2.32 -11.95 14.48
C LEU A 178 -1.46 -11.72 15.72
N ASP A 179 -0.90 -12.76 16.34
CA ASP A 179 -0.19 -12.65 17.61
C ASP A 179 1.03 -11.72 17.53
N ILE A 180 1.75 -11.78 16.39
CA ILE A 180 2.93 -10.92 16.19
C ILE A 180 2.55 -9.43 16.05
N HIS A 181 1.40 -9.14 15.45
CA HIS A 181 0.87 -7.78 15.33
C HIS A 181 0.38 -7.26 16.68
N LEU A 182 -0.28 -8.12 17.48
CA LEU A 182 -0.68 -7.79 18.85
C LEU A 182 0.54 -7.55 19.74
N SER A 183 1.61 -8.35 19.55
CA SER A 183 2.89 -8.12 20.23
C SER A 183 3.49 -6.76 19.87
N ALA A 184 3.46 -6.35 18.60
CA ALA A 184 3.90 -5.03 18.18
C ALA A 184 3.10 -3.92 18.89
N ILE A 185 1.77 -4.00 18.87
CA ILE A 185 0.90 -2.99 19.51
C ILE A 185 1.21 -2.88 21.00
N SER A 186 1.44 -4.00 21.69
CA SER A 186 1.77 -3.99 23.14
C SER A 186 3.08 -3.27 23.47
N LYS A 187 3.94 -3.07 22.47
CA LYS A 187 5.27 -2.45 22.60
C LYS A 187 5.32 -0.99 22.14
N MET A 188 4.24 -0.43 21.60
CA MET A 188 4.22 0.91 21.00
C MET A 188 4.82 2.00 21.88
N ASP A 189 4.44 2.04 23.14
CA ASP A 189 4.89 3.11 24.06
C ASP A 189 6.33 2.96 24.53
N THR A 190 6.91 1.77 24.41
CA THR A 190 8.21 1.45 25.03
C THR A 190 9.36 1.31 24.05
N MET A 191 9.10 1.12 22.75
CA MET A 191 10.10 0.72 21.77
C MET A 191 10.62 1.86 20.87
N HIS A 192 10.26 3.12 21.09
CA HIS A 192 10.71 4.24 20.24
C HIS A 192 12.22 4.30 20.00
N GLY A 193 13.01 4.13 21.06
CA GLY A 193 14.47 4.10 20.95
C GLY A 193 15.02 2.90 20.18
N VAL A 194 14.35 1.75 20.31
CA VAL A 194 14.70 0.52 19.59
C VAL A 194 14.40 0.67 18.11
N ILE A 195 13.23 1.19 17.73
CA ILE A 195 12.86 1.46 16.34
C ILE A 195 13.90 2.36 15.67
N ASN A 196 14.27 3.48 16.30
CA ASN A 196 15.28 4.39 15.76
C ASN A 196 16.65 3.71 15.59
N THR A 197 17.00 2.78 16.48
CA THR A 197 18.25 2.03 16.40
C THR A 197 18.22 1.04 15.23
N ILE A 198 17.10 0.36 15.02
CA ILE A 198 16.89 -0.56 13.90
C ILE A 198 16.93 0.19 12.57
N GLU A 199 16.26 1.34 12.46
CA GLU A 199 16.31 2.17 11.26
C GLU A 199 17.75 2.55 10.89
N LYS A 200 18.53 3.01 11.88
CA LYS A 200 19.93 3.35 11.65
C LYS A 200 20.75 2.14 11.17
N ARG A 201 20.49 0.95 11.72
CA ARG A 201 21.17 -0.28 11.28
C ARG A 201 20.81 -0.65 9.83
N LEU A 202 19.53 -0.58 9.48
CA LEU A 202 19.04 -0.85 8.12
C LEU A 202 19.63 0.15 7.13
N ILE A 203 19.59 1.44 7.44
CA ILE A 203 20.19 2.51 6.62
C ILE A 203 21.70 2.30 6.47
N ASN A 204 22.42 2.03 7.55
CA ASN A 204 23.85 1.77 7.51
C ASN A 204 24.20 0.54 6.69
N ALA A 205 23.38 -0.53 6.75
CA ALA A 205 23.55 -1.70 5.90
C ALA A 205 23.39 -1.34 4.41
N SER A 206 22.45 -0.48 4.05
CA SER A 206 22.29 0.01 2.68
C SER A 206 23.52 0.83 2.23
N TYR A 207 23.99 1.75 3.05
CA TYR A 207 25.23 2.51 2.74
C TYR A 207 26.45 1.60 2.56
N LYS A 208 26.56 0.56 3.39
CA LYS A 208 27.67 -0.39 3.31
C LYS A 208 27.63 -1.26 2.04
N SER A 209 26.43 -1.67 1.61
CA SER A 209 26.25 -2.54 0.44
C SER A 209 26.29 -1.77 -0.88
N LEU A 210 25.65 -0.61 -0.93
CA LEU A 210 25.39 0.12 -2.18
C LEU A 210 26.29 1.37 -2.36
N GLY A 211 26.80 1.91 -1.25
CA GLY A 211 27.56 3.14 -1.25
C GLY A 211 26.69 4.41 -1.25
N GLU A 212 27.22 5.48 -0.70
CA GLU A 212 26.51 6.75 -0.55
C GLU A 212 26.17 7.39 -1.89
N SER A 213 27.09 7.37 -2.84
CA SER A 213 26.89 7.95 -4.17
C SER A 213 25.70 7.31 -4.87
N TRP A 214 25.60 5.98 -4.85
CA TRP A 214 24.45 5.27 -5.44
C TRP A 214 23.15 5.60 -4.72
N LEU A 215 23.10 5.48 -3.39
CA LEU A 215 21.89 5.70 -2.61
C LEU A 215 21.30 7.10 -2.76
N THR A 216 22.12 8.09 -3.05
CA THR A 216 21.67 9.48 -3.24
C THR A 216 21.28 9.82 -4.67
N THR A 217 21.60 8.96 -5.65
CA THR A 217 21.43 9.28 -7.08
C THR A 217 20.71 8.24 -7.92
N TRP A 218 20.48 7.01 -7.40
CA TRP A 218 20.01 5.87 -8.18
C TRP A 218 18.70 6.09 -8.94
N ASN A 219 17.85 7.00 -8.47
CA ASN A 219 16.55 7.31 -9.09
C ASN A 219 16.52 8.65 -9.83
N ILE A 220 17.66 9.37 -9.92
CA ILE A 220 17.73 10.67 -10.59
C ILE A 220 17.81 10.48 -12.09
N GLY A 221 16.90 11.16 -12.82
CA GLY A 221 16.92 11.17 -14.28
C GLY A 221 16.44 9.88 -14.95
N LEU A 222 15.90 8.93 -14.18
CA LEU A 222 15.33 7.72 -14.76
C LEU A 222 14.05 8.05 -15.55
N PRO A 223 13.87 7.42 -16.73
CA PRO A 223 12.64 7.57 -17.49
C PRO A 223 11.45 6.91 -16.76
N ARG A 224 10.27 7.38 -17.07
CA ARG A 224 9.04 6.67 -16.66
C ARG A 224 8.92 5.36 -17.45
N TRP A 225 8.25 4.39 -16.86
CA TRP A 225 8.05 3.08 -17.47
C TRP A 225 7.40 3.14 -18.88
N ASP A 226 6.47 4.10 -19.09
CA ASP A 226 5.78 4.35 -20.35
C ASP A 226 6.63 5.11 -21.39
N GLN A 227 7.87 5.43 -21.06
CA GLN A 227 8.86 6.09 -21.92
C GLN A 227 10.05 5.17 -22.23
N THR A 228 10.03 3.95 -21.74
CA THR A 228 11.10 2.96 -21.95
C THR A 228 10.71 1.96 -23.06
N PRO A 229 11.66 1.43 -23.82
CA PRO A 229 11.42 0.30 -24.70
C PRO A 229 10.78 -0.87 -23.93
N GLY A 230 9.74 -1.50 -24.50
CA GLY A 230 9.03 -2.60 -23.84
C GLY A 230 8.30 -2.23 -22.54
N GLU A 231 8.08 -0.93 -22.29
CA GLU A 231 7.42 -0.42 -21.08
C GLU A 231 8.10 -0.88 -19.78
N ILE A 232 9.41 -1.10 -19.79
CA ILE A 232 10.16 -1.63 -18.65
C ILE A 232 10.19 -0.61 -17.50
N ASN A 233 9.80 -1.04 -16.30
CA ASN A 233 9.81 -0.18 -15.12
C ASN A 233 11.19 -0.16 -14.43
N ILE A 234 12.15 0.54 -15.07
CA ILE A 234 13.52 0.67 -14.55
C ILE A 234 13.57 1.15 -13.09
N PRO A 235 12.84 2.20 -12.66
CA PRO A 235 12.85 2.62 -11.26
C PRO A 235 12.47 1.51 -10.29
N THR A 236 11.46 0.71 -10.61
CA THR A 236 11.06 -0.42 -9.76
C THR A 236 12.13 -1.52 -9.75
N LEU A 237 12.73 -1.84 -10.88
CA LEU A 237 13.79 -2.86 -10.97
C LEU A 237 14.99 -2.46 -10.08
N LEU A 238 15.44 -1.22 -10.17
CA LEU A 238 16.54 -0.71 -9.36
C LEU A 238 16.19 -0.67 -7.87
N TRP A 239 14.96 -0.29 -7.53
CA TRP A 239 14.49 -0.35 -6.16
C TRP A 239 14.52 -1.79 -5.60
N LEU A 240 14.03 -2.78 -6.37
CA LEU A 240 14.09 -4.19 -5.97
C LEU A 240 15.53 -4.68 -5.80
N ASN A 241 16.42 -4.30 -6.70
CA ASN A 241 17.84 -4.60 -6.57
C ASN A 241 18.45 -3.98 -5.30
N ASN A 242 18.10 -2.74 -4.97
CA ASN A 242 18.58 -2.11 -3.75
C ASN A 242 18.11 -2.87 -2.48
N LEU A 243 16.89 -3.39 -2.45
CA LEU A 243 16.40 -4.19 -1.34
C LEU A 243 17.13 -5.53 -1.22
N LEU A 244 17.43 -6.17 -2.36
CA LEU A 244 18.21 -7.40 -2.42
C LEU A 244 19.62 -7.19 -1.86
N GLU A 245 20.35 -6.22 -2.38
CA GLU A 245 21.74 -5.95 -2.00
C GLU A 245 21.87 -5.46 -0.54
N ALA A 246 20.96 -4.56 -0.13
CA ALA A 246 21.02 -3.99 1.22
C ALA A 246 20.63 -4.98 2.31
N TRP A 247 19.55 -5.75 2.10
CA TRP A 247 18.90 -6.50 3.18
C TRP A 247 18.60 -7.96 2.83
N ASP A 248 19.13 -8.47 1.70
CA ASP A 248 18.95 -9.85 1.23
C ASP A 248 17.46 -10.24 1.07
N MET A 249 16.67 -9.31 0.51
CA MET A 249 15.23 -9.50 0.31
C MET A 249 14.94 -10.19 -1.03
N GLU A 250 15.67 -11.27 -1.34
CA GLU A 250 15.63 -11.96 -2.64
C GLU A 250 14.23 -12.49 -2.99
N SER A 251 13.57 -13.16 -2.05
CA SER A 251 12.23 -13.72 -2.26
C SER A 251 11.23 -12.65 -2.65
N PHE A 252 11.23 -11.53 -1.94
CA PHE A 252 10.36 -10.40 -2.25
C PHE A 252 10.70 -9.77 -3.59
N ALA A 253 11.98 -9.54 -3.87
CA ALA A 253 12.42 -8.91 -5.11
C ALA A 253 12.04 -9.76 -6.33
N LYS A 254 12.28 -11.09 -6.28
CA LYS A 254 11.91 -12.02 -7.36
C LYS A 254 10.40 -12.08 -7.59
N ASP A 255 9.60 -12.15 -6.54
CA ASP A 255 8.15 -12.17 -6.65
C ASP A 255 7.63 -10.88 -7.30
N ARG A 256 8.08 -9.72 -6.83
CA ARG A 256 7.66 -8.42 -7.38
C ARG A 256 8.14 -8.22 -8.82
N TYR A 257 9.36 -8.65 -9.15
CA TYR A 257 9.87 -8.67 -10.52
C TYR A 257 8.98 -9.52 -11.44
N GLY A 258 8.65 -10.75 -11.03
CA GLY A 258 7.82 -11.66 -11.81
C GLY A 258 6.37 -11.19 -12.00
N LEU A 259 5.90 -10.25 -11.17
CA LEU A 259 4.59 -9.65 -11.28
C LEU A 259 4.54 -8.46 -12.27
N LEU A 260 5.63 -7.80 -12.57
CA LEU A 260 5.66 -6.68 -13.52
C LEU A 260 5.19 -7.14 -14.91
N GLY A 261 4.33 -6.34 -15.55
CA GLY A 261 3.73 -6.67 -16.85
C GLY A 261 2.51 -7.59 -16.79
N ARG A 262 2.17 -8.11 -15.60
CA ARG A 262 0.98 -8.96 -15.44
C ARG A 262 -0.13 -8.15 -14.77
N GLY A 263 -1.11 -7.69 -15.52
CA GLY A 263 -2.14 -6.73 -15.14
C GLY A 263 -2.69 -6.80 -13.70
N GLY A 264 -3.25 -5.72 -13.24
CA GLY A 264 -3.84 -5.62 -11.91
C GLY A 264 -2.85 -5.29 -10.80
N HIS A 265 -1.67 -4.80 -11.14
CA HIS A 265 -0.57 -4.67 -10.23
C HIS A 265 -0.42 -3.34 -9.55
N TRP A 266 0.21 -3.48 -8.43
CA TRP A 266 0.77 -2.48 -7.58
C TRP A 266 1.84 -1.59 -8.26
N PHE A 267 2.63 -2.16 -9.20
CA PHE A 267 3.55 -1.42 -10.04
C PHE A 267 3.13 -1.48 -11.51
N PRO A 268 3.05 -0.37 -12.22
CA PRO A 268 2.81 -0.38 -13.66
C PRO A 268 4.07 -0.80 -14.43
N GLY A 269 3.90 -1.07 -15.73
CA GLY A 269 4.99 -1.42 -16.63
C GLY A 269 5.40 -2.88 -16.56
N ALA A 270 6.44 -3.24 -17.32
CA ALA A 270 6.94 -4.59 -17.49
C ALA A 270 8.27 -4.81 -16.76
N ASN A 271 8.63 -6.09 -16.57
CA ASN A 271 9.99 -6.51 -16.24
C ASN A 271 10.89 -6.56 -17.48
N ALA A 272 12.15 -6.95 -17.31
CA ALA A 272 13.14 -7.02 -18.37
C ALA A 272 13.22 -8.38 -19.09
N ASP A 273 12.29 -9.32 -18.86
CA ASP A 273 12.36 -10.68 -19.45
C ASP A 273 12.24 -10.70 -20.97
N CYS A 274 11.67 -9.66 -21.58
CA CYS A 274 11.46 -9.56 -23.01
C CYS A 274 12.51 -8.67 -23.74
N LEU A 275 13.55 -8.19 -23.03
CA LEU A 275 14.57 -7.32 -23.63
C LEU A 275 15.24 -7.94 -24.87
N ASP A 276 15.53 -9.23 -24.83
CA ASP A 276 16.19 -9.95 -25.95
C ASP A 276 15.31 -10.08 -27.21
N CYS A 277 14.01 -9.75 -27.10
CA CYS A 277 13.06 -9.92 -28.18
C CYS A 277 12.81 -8.63 -28.99
N GLU A 278 13.05 -7.45 -28.43
CA GLU A 278 12.58 -6.18 -28.99
C GLU A 278 13.59 -5.03 -29.00
N VAL A 279 14.78 -5.18 -28.40
CA VAL A 279 15.76 -4.09 -28.26
C VAL A 279 17.02 -4.46 -29.06
N SER A 280 17.42 -3.59 -30.00
CA SER A 280 18.70 -3.72 -30.67
C SER A 280 19.83 -3.30 -29.72
N GLU A 281 21.06 -3.82 -29.97
CA GLU A 281 22.25 -3.44 -29.16
C GLU A 281 22.57 -1.93 -29.22
N ASP A 282 21.90 -1.16 -30.06
CA ASP A 282 22.09 0.28 -30.27
C ASP A 282 21.03 1.16 -29.56
N ASP A 283 20.02 0.57 -28.92
CA ASP A 283 18.97 1.25 -28.17
C ASP A 283 19.26 1.17 -26.65
#